data_ef7aa43a06c4b2cc2785d11906c9a98f
#
_entry.id   ef7aa43a06c4b2cc2785d11906c9a98f
#
_cell.length_a   1.000
_cell.length_b   1.000
_cell.length_c   1.000
_cell.angle_alpha   90.00
_cell.angle_beta   90.00
_cell.angle_gamma   90.00
#
_symmetry.space_group_name_H-M   'P 1'
#
loop_
_entity.id
_entity.type
_entity.pdbx_description
1 polymer ?
#
loop_
_entity_poly.entity_id
_entity_poly.type
_entity_poly.pdbx_seq_one_letter_code
_entity_poly.pdbx_strand_id
1 'polypeptide(L)'
;AMSRPNILFIMSDDHAAQAISAYGHGINQTPNIDRIGAEGARLDHCYVTNSICTPSRAAILTGTYNHVNGVTSLATGFNNRMPHVAKHLQHVGYQTAIVGKWHLHEGPQHCPTGFDYWSVLPGQGEYFNPDMIENGQNIVEEGYTTDIITDKCVNWIKGRDKERPFFMMCHHKAPHRS
;
A
#
# COMPACT_ATOMS: atom_id res chain seq x y z
N ALA A 1 -20.45 9.19 21.04
CA ALA A 1 -20.01 9.18 19.65
C ALA A 1 -19.19 7.92 19.45
N MET A 2 -19.48 7.11 18.44
CA MET A 2 -18.61 5.98 18.08
C MET A 2 -17.24 6.55 17.69
N SER A 3 -16.17 6.02 18.30
CA SER A 3 -14.81 6.42 17.93
C SER A 3 -14.53 5.95 16.50
N ARG A 4 -13.96 6.81 15.68
CA ARG A 4 -13.53 6.43 14.34
C ARG A 4 -12.31 5.52 14.46
N PRO A 5 -12.31 4.31 13.87
CA PRO A 5 -11.20 3.37 14.01
C PRO A 5 -9.97 3.87 13.22
N ASN A 6 -8.79 3.52 13.70
CA ASN A 6 -7.59 3.58 12.88
C ASN A 6 -7.65 2.48 11.82
N ILE A 7 -7.14 2.77 10.63
CA ILE A 7 -7.12 1.83 9.52
C ILE A 7 -5.67 1.65 9.05
N LEU A 8 -5.14 0.45 9.21
CA LEU A 8 -3.85 0.05 8.68
C LEU A 8 -4.07 -0.98 7.58
N PHE A 9 -3.78 -0.60 6.35
CA PHE A 9 -3.83 -1.47 5.18
C PHE A 9 -2.40 -1.92 4.85
N ILE A 10 -2.14 -3.21 4.95
CA ILE A 10 -0.84 -3.81 4.61
C ILE A 10 -1.01 -4.66 3.36
N MET A 11 -0.18 -4.43 2.36
CA MET A 11 -0.20 -5.18 1.12
C MET A 11 1.19 -5.73 0.79
N SER A 12 1.26 -7.01 0.47
CA SER A 12 2.41 -7.64 -0.18
C SER A 12 2.16 -7.74 -1.68
N ASP A 13 3.23 -7.85 -2.48
CA ASP A 13 3.17 -7.87 -3.92
C ASP A 13 3.50 -9.26 -4.46
N ASP A 14 2.67 -9.75 -5.37
CA ASP A 14 2.83 -11.07 -6.00
C ASP A 14 2.95 -12.21 -4.96
N HIS A 15 2.10 -12.13 -3.93
CA HIS A 15 2.12 -13.06 -2.79
C HIS A 15 1.00 -14.07 -2.92
N ALA A 16 1.34 -15.30 -3.31
CA ALA A 16 0.38 -16.36 -3.46
C ALA A 16 -0.18 -16.85 -2.11
N ALA A 17 -1.46 -17.18 -2.06
CA ALA A 17 -2.11 -17.73 -0.88
C ALA A 17 -1.38 -18.98 -0.34
N GLN A 18 -0.81 -19.79 -1.23
CA GLN A 18 -0.02 -20.97 -0.88
C GLN A 18 1.21 -20.65 -0.01
N ALA A 19 1.74 -19.45 -0.09
CA ALA A 19 2.89 -19.00 0.68
C ALA A 19 2.51 -18.35 2.03
N ILE A 20 1.24 -18.34 2.38
CA ILE A 20 0.72 -17.85 3.66
C ILE A 20 0.22 -19.04 4.46
N SER A 21 0.84 -19.31 5.62
CA SER A 21 0.57 -20.55 6.38
C SER A 21 -0.86 -20.65 6.92
N ALA A 22 -1.54 -19.53 7.13
CA ALA A 22 -2.96 -19.51 7.53
C ALA A 22 -3.89 -20.23 6.54
N TYR A 23 -3.49 -20.36 5.27
CA TYR A 23 -4.28 -21.08 4.26
C TYR A 23 -3.97 -22.58 4.19
N GLY A 24 -3.03 -23.09 5.00
CA GLY A 24 -2.85 -24.53 5.21
C GLY A 24 -2.00 -25.29 4.21
N HIS A 25 -1.29 -24.61 3.30
CA HIS A 25 -0.49 -25.28 2.26
C HIS A 25 0.90 -25.76 2.71
N GLY A 26 1.41 -25.31 3.87
CA GLY A 26 2.63 -25.84 4.50
C GLY A 26 3.95 -25.52 3.79
N ILE A 27 3.98 -24.58 2.84
CA ILE A 27 5.20 -24.21 2.11
C ILE A 27 6.18 -23.47 3.02
N ASN A 28 5.66 -22.55 3.83
CA ASN A 28 6.43 -21.76 4.79
C ASN A 28 5.56 -21.40 6.00
N GLN A 29 6.13 -20.64 6.92
CA GLN A 29 5.41 -20.17 8.10
C GLN A 29 5.37 -18.66 8.15
N THR A 30 4.16 -18.12 8.34
CA THR A 30 3.89 -16.68 8.39
C THR A 30 3.13 -16.33 9.68
N PRO A 31 3.76 -16.50 10.86
CA PRO A 31 3.04 -16.44 12.14
C PRO A 31 2.40 -15.08 12.42
N ASN A 32 3.03 -13.99 11.99
CA ASN A 32 2.49 -12.64 12.21
C ASN A 32 1.33 -12.32 11.26
N ILE A 33 1.37 -12.82 10.02
CA ILE A 33 0.23 -12.70 9.09
C ILE A 33 -0.92 -13.58 9.59
N ASP A 34 -0.62 -14.79 10.00
CA ASP A 34 -1.61 -15.76 10.51
C ASP A 34 -2.35 -15.22 11.74
N ARG A 35 -1.65 -14.46 12.60
CA ARG A 35 -2.26 -13.82 13.77
C ARG A 35 -3.37 -12.85 13.39
N ILE A 36 -3.23 -12.11 12.29
CA ILE A 36 -4.28 -11.19 11.81
C ILE A 36 -5.55 -11.97 11.51
N GLY A 37 -5.45 -13.10 10.84
CA GLY A 37 -6.58 -13.97 10.57
C GLY A 37 -7.17 -14.63 11.82
N ALA A 38 -6.32 -15.05 12.75
CA ALA A 38 -6.72 -15.72 13.98
C ALA A 38 -7.42 -14.77 14.98
N GLU A 39 -6.97 -13.52 15.07
CA GLU A 39 -7.54 -12.50 15.94
C GLU A 39 -8.69 -11.70 15.28
N GLY A 40 -8.88 -11.85 13.97
CA GLY A 40 -9.88 -11.15 13.19
C GLY A 40 -10.66 -12.09 12.27
N ALA A 41 -10.46 -11.95 10.97
CA ALA A 41 -11.12 -12.78 9.96
C ALA A 41 -10.17 -13.12 8.82
N ARG A 42 -10.32 -14.33 8.28
CA ARG A 42 -9.69 -14.77 7.04
C ARG A 42 -10.74 -14.82 5.93
N LEU A 43 -10.44 -14.20 4.79
CA LEU A 43 -11.31 -14.19 3.63
C LEU A 43 -10.84 -15.27 2.64
N ASP A 44 -11.55 -16.40 2.59
CA ASP A 44 -11.19 -17.53 1.74
C ASP A 44 -11.60 -17.33 0.28
N HIS A 45 -12.59 -16.48 0.04
CA HIS A 45 -13.11 -16.16 -1.29
C HIS A 45 -13.05 -14.66 -1.55
N CYS A 46 -11.84 -14.17 -1.81
CA CYS A 46 -11.61 -12.78 -2.17
C CYS A 46 -11.06 -12.72 -3.61
N TYR A 47 -11.71 -11.95 -4.47
CA TYR A 47 -11.39 -11.88 -5.89
C TYR A 47 -10.90 -10.49 -6.27
N VAL A 48 -9.96 -10.43 -7.22
CA VAL A 48 -9.43 -9.18 -7.75
C VAL A 48 -10.11 -8.84 -9.08
N THR A 49 -10.27 -7.56 -9.35
CA THR A 49 -10.83 -7.08 -10.63
C THR A 49 -9.80 -7.13 -11.76
N ASN A 50 -8.52 -7.08 -11.41
CA ASN A 50 -7.40 -7.20 -12.34
C ASN A 50 -6.18 -7.68 -11.55
N SER A 51 -5.53 -8.73 -12.00
CA SER A 51 -4.47 -9.44 -11.28
C SER A 51 -3.05 -8.92 -11.55
N ILE A 52 -2.88 -7.80 -12.25
CA ILE A 52 -1.56 -7.22 -12.51
C ILE A 52 -1.35 -5.92 -11.71
N CYS A 53 -0.12 -5.62 -11.33
CA CYS A 53 0.27 -4.60 -10.34
C CYS A 53 -0.44 -3.25 -10.48
N THR A 54 -0.14 -2.49 -11.53
CA THR A 54 -0.65 -1.13 -11.73
C THR A 54 -2.18 -1.06 -11.78
N PRO A 55 -2.87 -1.87 -12.60
CA PRO A 55 -4.33 -1.89 -12.61
C PRO A 55 -4.96 -2.31 -11.28
N SER A 56 -4.38 -3.31 -10.59
CA SER A 56 -4.86 -3.75 -9.27
C SER A 56 -4.77 -2.63 -8.24
N ARG A 57 -3.66 -1.92 -8.20
CA ARG A 57 -3.43 -0.81 -7.27
C ARG A 57 -4.39 0.35 -7.52
N ALA A 58 -4.65 0.67 -8.78
CA ALA A 58 -5.65 1.68 -9.14
C ALA A 58 -7.07 1.27 -8.69
N ALA A 59 -7.44 0.00 -8.88
CA ALA A 59 -8.73 -0.52 -8.44
C ALA A 59 -8.88 -0.50 -6.90
N ILE A 60 -7.83 -0.88 -6.17
CA ILE A 60 -7.81 -0.81 -4.69
C ILE A 60 -7.98 0.63 -4.20
N LEU A 61 -7.28 1.57 -4.82
CA LEU A 61 -7.31 2.97 -4.43
C LEU A 61 -8.67 3.62 -4.68
N THR A 62 -9.25 3.37 -5.87
CA THR A 62 -10.46 4.05 -6.35
C THR A 62 -11.75 3.32 -6.03
N GLY A 63 -11.70 2.02 -5.72
CA GLY A 63 -12.88 1.17 -5.58
C GLY A 63 -13.66 0.97 -6.90
N THR A 64 -13.01 1.17 -8.05
CA THR A 64 -13.65 1.10 -9.37
C THR A 64 -12.93 0.12 -10.30
N TYR A 65 -13.66 -0.42 -11.27
CA TYR A 65 -13.07 -1.23 -12.34
C TYR A 65 -12.12 -0.41 -13.22
N ASN A 66 -11.17 -1.09 -13.85
CA ASN A 66 -10.11 -0.43 -14.61
C ASN A 66 -10.61 0.34 -15.84
N HIS A 67 -11.71 -0.06 -16.47
CA HIS A 67 -12.31 0.72 -17.54
C HIS A 67 -12.94 2.04 -17.04
N VAL A 68 -13.24 2.14 -15.74
CA VAL A 68 -13.75 3.36 -15.09
C VAL A 68 -12.61 4.26 -14.65
N ASN A 69 -11.57 3.69 -13.97
CA ASN A 69 -10.44 4.48 -13.50
C ASN A 69 -9.40 4.76 -14.59
N GLY A 70 -9.54 4.15 -15.77
CA GLY A 70 -8.66 4.36 -16.92
C GLY A 70 -7.31 3.63 -16.88
N VAL A 71 -6.99 2.92 -15.79
CA VAL A 71 -5.71 2.22 -15.63
C VAL A 71 -5.88 0.75 -16.04
N THR A 72 -5.68 0.48 -17.32
CA THR A 72 -5.96 -0.84 -17.91
C THR A 72 -4.73 -1.71 -18.13
N SER A 73 -3.53 -1.14 -17.98
CA SER A 73 -2.26 -1.86 -18.20
C SER A 73 -1.15 -1.30 -17.32
N LEU A 74 0.00 -1.98 -17.31
CA LEU A 74 1.21 -1.49 -16.63
C LEU A 74 1.73 -0.16 -17.19
N ALA A 75 1.44 0.12 -18.46
CA ALA A 75 1.90 1.33 -19.13
C ALA A 75 0.98 2.55 -18.92
N THR A 76 -0.15 2.36 -18.23
CA THR A 76 -1.13 3.44 -18.04
C THR A 76 -0.91 4.13 -16.71
N GLY A 77 -0.57 5.41 -16.72
CA GLY A 77 -0.44 6.22 -15.51
C GLY A 77 -1.80 6.51 -14.84
N PHE A 78 -1.80 6.51 -13.53
CA PHE A 78 -2.99 6.85 -12.73
C PHE A 78 -3.22 8.36 -12.73
N ASN A 79 -4.44 8.79 -13.04
CA ASN A 79 -4.81 10.19 -12.88
C ASN A 79 -5.04 10.50 -11.41
N ASN A 80 -4.10 11.19 -10.78
CA ASN A 80 -4.15 11.49 -9.35
C ASN A 80 -5.18 12.55 -8.95
N ARG A 81 -5.91 13.13 -9.90
CA ARG A 81 -7.08 13.98 -9.63
C ARG A 81 -8.34 13.18 -9.31
N MET A 82 -8.36 11.89 -9.62
CA MET A 82 -9.51 11.04 -9.34
C MET A 82 -9.82 10.97 -7.84
N PRO A 83 -11.11 10.87 -7.47
CA PRO A 83 -11.49 10.53 -6.11
C PRO A 83 -10.94 9.14 -5.74
N HIS A 84 -10.48 9.00 -4.51
CA HIS A 84 -10.04 7.71 -3.99
C HIS A 84 -10.11 7.69 -2.45
N VAL A 85 -9.94 6.50 -1.88
CA VAL A 85 -10.18 6.24 -0.46
C VAL A 85 -9.44 7.19 0.49
N ALA A 86 -8.17 7.48 0.22
CA ALA A 86 -7.38 8.36 1.09
C ALA A 86 -7.92 9.80 1.10
N LYS A 87 -8.33 10.33 -0.07
CA LYS A 87 -8.93 11.67 -0.15
C LYS A 87 -10.24 11.78 0.65
N HIS A 88 -11.09 10.75 0.55
CA HIS A 88 -12.34 10.71 1.30
C HIS A 88 -12.10 10.64 2.81
N LEU A 89 -11.17 9.81 3.25
CA LEU A 89 -10.81 9.69 4.66
C LEU A 89 -10.14 10.97 5.19
N GLN A 90 -9.25 11.58 4.41
CA GLN A 90 -8.64 12.86 4.75
C GLN A 90 -9.71 13.95 4.92
N HIS A 91 -10.68 13.99 4.02
CA HIS A 91 -11.78 14.96 4.07
C HIS A 91 -12.62 14.85 5.37
N VAL A 92 -12.75 13.65 5.92
CA VAL A 92 -13.48 13.43 7.19
C VAL A 92 -12.57 13.40 8.42
N GLY A 93 -11.34 13.89 8.31
CA GLY A 93 -10.44 14.17 9.43
C GLY A 93 -9.43 13.09 9.76
N TYR A 94 -9.26 12.07 8.92
CA TYR A 94 -8.16 11.12 9.05
C TYR A 94 -6.84 11.78 8.67
N GLN A 95 -5.79 11.49 9.42
CA GLN A 95 -4.42 11.68 8.95
C GLN A 95 -4.05 10.48 8.07
N THR A 96 -3.41 10.74 6.93
CA THR A 96 -3.24 9.74 5.89
C THR A 96 -1.78 9.59 5.49
N ALA A 97 -1.34 8.35 5.24
CA ALA A 97 0.00 8.06 4.77
C ALA A 97 0.04 6.86 3.83
N ILE A 98 0.99 6.88 2.91
CA ILE A 98 1.37 5.71 2.11
C ILE A 98 2.88 5.57 2.05
N VAL A 99 3.36 4.36 2.25
CA VAL A 99 4.78 4.03 2.19
C VAL A 99 4.97 2.75 1.37
N GLY A 100 5.96 2.75 0.49
CA GLY A 100 6.40 1.58 -0.25
C GLY A 100 6.05 1.60 -1.73
N LYS A 101 5.62 0.49 -2.29
CA LYS A 101 5.36 0.37 -3.71
C LYS A 101 4.09 1.12 -4.13
N TRP A 102 4.25 2.13 -4.96
CA TRP A 102 3.16 2.88 -5.59
C TRP A 102 2.79 2.27 -6.95
N HIS A 103 3.74 2.24 -7.86
CA HIS A 103 3.63 1.64 -9.19
C HIS A 103 2.40 2.11 -9.99
N LEU A 104 2.09 3.40 -9.88
CA LEU A 104 1.03 4.09 -10.63
C LEU A 104 1.60 5.23 -11.48
N HIS A 105 2.86 5.13 -11.82
CA HIS A 105 3.72 6.10 -12.49
C HIS A 105 4.14 7.27 -11.58
N GLU A 106 5.13 8.02 -12.07
CA GLU A 106 5.74 9.15 -11.39
C GLU A 106 5.31 10.47 -12.05
N GLY A 107 5.71 11.57 -11.42
CA GLY A 107 5.45 12.91 -11.90
C GLY A 107 4.16 13.53 -11.35
N PRO A 108 3.93 14.81 -11.64
CA PRO A 108 2.90 15.60 -10.97
C PRO A 108 1.46 15.14 -11.23
N GLN A 109 1.24 14.39 -12.31
CA GLN A 109 -0.09 13.88 -12.67
C GLN A 109 -0.38 12.48 -12.11
N HIS A 110 0.65 11.78 -11.60
CA HIS A 110 0.60 10.39 -11.20
C HIS A 110 1.04 10.14 -9.75
N CYS A 111 1.79 11.05 -9.14
CA CYS A 111 2.26 10.93 -7.77
C CYS A 111 1.11 10.82 -6.77
N PRO A 112 1.36 10.27 -5.56
CA PRO A 112 0.36 10.19 -4.52
C PRO A 112 -0.26 11.55 -4.17
N THR A 113 -1.57 11.59 -4.05
CA THR A 113 -2.35 12.74 -3.58
C THR A 113 -3.37 12.27 -2.54
N GLY A 114 -3.81 13.16 -1.64
CA GLY A 114 -4.71 12.78 -0.56
C GLY A 114 -4.00 12.08 0.61
N PHE A 115 -2.68 12.13 0.65
CA PHE A 115 -1.84 11.63 1.72
C PHE A 115 -1.05 12.78 2.34
N ASP A 116 -1.11 12.89 3.67
CA ASP A 116 -0.34 13.88 4.43
C ASP A 116 1.15 13.57 4.40
N TYR A 117 1.49 12.28 4.35
CA TYR A 117 2.85 11.76 4.21
C TYR A 117 2.88 10.65 3.17
N TRP A 118 3.89 10.67 2.31
CA TRP A 118 4.13 9.58 1.37
C TRP A 118 5.61 9.42 1.06
N SER A 119 6.05 8.17 1.00
CA SER A 119 7.42 7.79 0.65
C SER A 119 7.36 6.53 -0.19
N VAL A 120 7.55 6.65 -1.50
CA VAL A 120 7.24 5.59 -2.45
C VAL A 120 8.43 5.22 -3.32
N LEU A 121 8.47 3.94 -3.71
CA LEU A 121 9.44 3.42 -4.65
C LEU A 121 9.08 3.87 -6.08
N PRO A 122 10.03 4.41 -6.86
CA PRO A 122 9.83 4.61 -8.30
C PRO A 122 9.69 3.25 -9.00
N GLY A 123 8.74 3.14 -9.93
CA GLY A 123 8.50 1.93 -10.69
C GLY A 123 8.31 0.69 -9.83
N GLN A 124 9.01 -0.39 -10.15
CA GLN A 124 9.01 -1.65 -9.39
C GLN A 124 9.79 -1.56 -8.08
N GLY A 125 10.71 -0.62 -7.98
CA GLY A 125 11.61 -0.48 -6.84
C GLY A 125 12.73 -1.51 -6.81
N GLU A 126 13.75 -1.20 -6.02
CA GLU A 126 14.90 -2.06 -5.75
C GLU A 126 14.77 -2.70 -4.36
N TYR A 127 15.35 -3.89 -4.15
CA TYR A 127 15.34 -4.56 -2.85
C TYR A 127 16.38 -4.03 -1.88
N PHE A 128 17.46 -3.45 -2.40
CA PHE A 128 18.55 -2.91 -1.56
C PHE A 128 18.90 -1.50 -1.99
N ASN A 129 19.14 -0.64 -1.01
CA ASN A 129 19.52 0.75 -1.19
C ASN A 129 18.61 1.49 -2.19
N PRO A 130 17.29 1.46 -1.96
CA PRO A 130 16.33 1.94 -2.94
C PRO A 130 16.38 3.46 -3.09
N ASP A 131 16.20 3.91 -4.31
CA ASP A 131 15.68 5.25 -4.55
C ASP A 131 14.23 5.30 -4.05
N MET A 132 13.86 6.42 -3.44
CA MET A 132 12.47 6.69 -3.02
C MET A 132 12.11 8.13 -3.35
N ILE A 133 10.83 8.38 -3.50
CA ILE A 133 10.27 9.72 -3.63
C ILE A 133 9.48 10.00 -2.35
N GLU A 134 9.97 10.91 -1.52
CA GLU A 134 9.35 11.26 -0.25
C GLU A 134 8.79 12.66 -0.30
N ASN A 135 7.46 12.77 -0.21
CA ASN A 135 6.74 14.03 -0.32
C ASN A 135 7.19 14.89 -1.52
N GLY A 136 7.45 14.23 -2.65
CA GLY A 136 7.88 14.87 -3.90
C GLY A 136 9.39 15.08 -4.05
N GLN A 137 10.20 14.69 -3.09
CA GLN A 137 11.66 14.80 -3.13
C GLN A 137 12.31 13.44 -3.37
N ASN A 138 13.23 13.38 -4.31
CA ASN A 138 14.03 12.17 -4.54
C ASN A 138 15.05 12.00 -3.43
N ILE A 139 15.04 10.83 -2.80
CA ILE A 139 15.97 10.43 -1.75
C ILE A 139 16.54 9.04 -2.07
N VAL A 140 17.68 8.73 -1.49
CA VAL A 140 18.29 7.39 -1.53
C VAL A 140 18.36 6.89 -0.10
N GLU A 141 17.80 5.70 0.13
CA GLU A 141 17.88 5.01 1.41
C GLU A 141 18.96 3.93 1.37
N GLU A 142 19.57 3.67 2.51
CA GLU A 142 20.54 2.58 2.66
C GLU A 142 19.93 1.42 3.43
N GLY A 143 20.04 0.21 2.88
CA GLY A 143 19.59 -1.01 3.54
C GLY A 143 18.58 -1.83 2.72
N TYR A 144 17.92 -2.75 3.40
CA TYR A 144 16.93 -3.66 2.80
C TYR A 144 15.55 -2.99 2.74
N THR A 145 14.97 -2.94 1.56
CA THR A 145 13.74 -2.20 1.27
C THR A 145 12.56 -2.60 2.15
N THR A 146 12.41 -3.91 2.45
CA THR A 146 11.33 -4.38 3.33
C THR A 146 11.44 -3.78 4.73
N ASP A 147 12.66 -3.73 5.28
CA ASP A 147 12.91 -3.13 6.60
C ASP A 147 12.70 -1.61 6.57
N ILE A 148 13.19 -0.94 5.52
CA ILE A 148 13.03 0.51 5.34
C ILE A 148 11.54 0.89 5.31
N ILE A 149 10.73 0.19 4.52
CA ILE A 149 9.28 0.44 4.43
C ILE A 149 8.63 0.22 5.80
N THR A 150 8.97 -0.88 6.47
CA THR A 150 8.44 -1.20 7.80
C THR A 150 8.80 -0.11 8.82
N ASP A 151 10.07 0.29 8.86
CA ASP A 151 10.55 1.31 9.80
C ASP A 151 9.87 2.67 9.55
N LYS A 152 9.73 3.09 8.31
CA LYS A 152 9.01 4.32 7.95
C LYS A 152 7.55 4.27 8.41
N CYS A 153 6.86 3.15 8.21
CA CYS A 153 5.48 2.96 8.67
C CYS A 153 5.38 3.02 10.20
N VAL A 154 6.24 2.29 10.89
CA VAL A 154 6.26 2.26 12.37
C VAL A 154 6.56 3.64 12.95
N ASN A 155 7.55 4.34 12.40
CA ASN A 155 7.93 5.67 12.85
C ASN A 155 6.81 6.68 12.62
N TRP A 156 6.14 6.63 11.48
CA TRP A 156 5.00 7.50 11.21
C TRP A 156 3.85 7.24 12.19
N ILE A 157 3.50 5.97 12.44
CA ILE A 157 2.47 5.60 13.42
C ILE A 157 2.82 6.08 14.82
N LYS A 158 4.09 5.95 15.24
CA LYS A 158 4.56 6.43 16.56
C LYS A 158 4.48 7.95 16.69
N GLY A 159 4.79 8.67 15.63
CA GLY A 159 4.83 10.15 15.62
C GLY A 159 3.51 10.83 15.28
N ARG A 160 2.44 10.04 15.00
CA ARG A 160 1.16 10.59 14.59
C ARG A 160 0.47 11.42 15.69
N ASP A 161 -0.46 12.26 15.30
CA ASP A 161 -1.39 12.88 16.21
C ASP A 161 -2.35 11.82 16.78
N LYS A 162 -2.28 11.56 18.09
CA LYS A 162 -3.06 10.52 18.76
C LYS A 162 -4.53 10.90 18.97
N GLU A 163 -4.86 12.16 18.82
CA GLU A 163 -6.24 12.69 18.96
C GLU A 163 -7.04 12.50 17.65
N ARG A 164 -6.39 12.11 16.57
CA ARG A 164 -7.01 11.92 15.26
C ARG A 164 -6.87 10.46 14.80
N PRO A 165 -7.90 9.90 14.13
CA PRO A 165 -7.75 8.60 13.50
C PRO A 165 -6.76 8.67 12.32
N PHE A 166 -6.12 7.54 12.01
CA PHE A 166 -5.23 7.45 10.86
C PHE A 166 -5.71 6.41 9.85
N PHE A 167 -5.35 6.65 8.61
CA PHE A 167 -5.37 5.69 7.52
C PHE A 167 -3.96 5.59 6.94
N MET A 168 -3.36 4.40 7.02
CA MET A 168 -2.05 4.13 6.45
C MET A 168 -2.10 2.96 5.49
N MET A 169 -1.49 3.14 4.33
CA MET A 169 -1.22 2.09 3.35
C MET A 169 0.27 1.73 3.40
N CYS A 170 0.57 0.53 3.88
CA CYS A 170 1.92 -0.03 3.93
C CYS A 170 2.06 -1.04 2.80
N HIS A 171 2.71 -0.65 1.72
CA HIS A 171 2.81 -1.42 0.49
C HIS A 171 4.22 -1.98 0.29
N HIS A 172 4.41 -3.25 0.63
CA HIS A 172 5.67 -3.94 0.39
C HIS A 172 5.87 -4.30 -1.09
N LYS A 173 7.14 -4.26 -1.53
CA LYS A 173 7.56 -4.87 -2.79
C LYS A 173 7.62 -6.39 -2.66
N ALA A 174 8.03 -6.91 -1.51
CA ALA A 174 8.13 -8.34 -1.26
C ALA A 174 6.76 -9.03 -1.26
N PRO A 175 6.70 -10.31 -1.70
CA PRO A 175 7.77 -11.15 -2.24
C PRO A 175 7.91 -11.13 -3.77
N HIS A 176 7.51 -10.05 -4.44
CA HIS A 176 7.68 -9.91 -5.89
C HIS A 176 9.13 -10.23 -6.30
N ARG A 177 9.31 -10.89 -7.43
CA ARG A 177 10.65 -11.18 -7.98
C ARG A 177 11.47 -9.89 -8.18
N SER A 178 12.78 -10.05 -8.16
CA SER A 178 13.74 -8.98 -8.48
C SER A 178 13.79 -8.67 -9.98
#